data_e5f7ce0c7955a1c82fcbbf9559f22f95
#
_entry.id   e5f7ce0c7955a1c82fcbbf9559f22f95
#
_cell.length_a   1.000
_cell.length_b   1.000
_cell.length_c   1.000
_cell.angle_alpha   90.00
_cell.angle_beta   90.00
_cell.angle_gamma   90.00
#
_symmetry.space_group_name_H-M   'P 1'
#
loop_
_entity.id
_entity.type
_entity.pdbx_description
1 polymer ?
#
loop_
_entity_poly.entity_id
_entity_poly.type
_entity_poly.pdbx_seq_one_letter_code
_entity_poly.pdbx_strand_id
1 'polypeptide(L)'
;MIELLDKVRPSSSCLHVLFISYDGYTTNVPIEAVFSKQSLLATSLDGEPLPTKYGGPVRVVIPHLYAWKSAKYIKEIHFTDHLHLGYWEKRGYSNTADPWREERFIDKEVPGWRD
;
A
#
# COMPACT_ATOMS: atom_id res chain seq x y z
N MET A 1 -4.28 -10.39 1.88
CA MET A 1 -4.94 -9.50 0.85
C MET A 1 -5.32 -10.22 -0.44
N ILE A 2 -4.76 -11.35 -0.71
CA ILE A 2 -5.10 -12.17 -1.89
C ILE A 2 -6.60 -12.48 -1.94
N GLU A 3 -7.19 -12.81 -0.81
CA GLU A 3 -8.63 -13.12 -0.72
C GLU A 3 -9.51 -11.95 -1.16
N LEU A 4 -9.13 -10.72 -0.80
CA LEU A 4 -9.83 -9.52 -1.25
C LEU A 4 -9.71 -9.35 -2.76
N LEU A 5 -8.53 -9.60 -3.32
CA LEU A 5 -8.28 -9.49 -4.75
C LEU A 5 -9.12 -10.51 -5.54
N ASP A 6 -9.27 -11.73 -5.01
CA ASP A 6 -10.13 -12.74 -5.61
C ASP A 6 -11.60 -12.31 -5.67
N LYS A 7 -12.06 -11.56 -4.67
CA LYS A 7 -13.44 -11.06 -4.63
C LYS A 7 -13.65 -9.85 -5.52
N VAL A 8 -12.70 -8.92 -5.52
CA VAL A 8 -12.78 -7.67 -6.28
C VAL A 8 -12.48 -7.90 -7.75
N ARG A 9 -11.55 -8.80 -8.06
CA ARG A 9 -11.12 -9.15 -9.42
C ARG A 9 -10.76 -7.92 -10.25
N PRO A 10 -9.70 -7.20 -9.85
CA PRO A 10 -9.27 -6.03 -10.61
C PRO A 10 -8.92 -6.41 -12.05
N SER A 11 -9.12 -5.46 -12.98
CA SER A 11 -8.78 -5.64 -14.38
C SER A 11 -7.30 -6.04 -14.54
N SER A 12 -6.99 -6.84 -15.58
CA SER A 12 -5.61 -7.23 -15.88
C SER A 12 -4.71 -6.04 -16.23
N SER A 13 -5.29 -4.87 -16.55
CA SER A 13 -4.54 -3.63 -16.81
C SER A 13 -4.17 -2.88 -15.53
N CYS A 14 -4.66 -3.30 -14.35
CA CYS A 14 -4.33 -2.65 -13.09
C CYS A 14 -2.87 -2.89 -12.72
N LEU A 15 -2.13 -1.81 -12.49
CA LEU A 15 -0.71 -1.82 -12.12
C LEU A 15 -0.47 -1.28 -10.72
N HIS A 16 -1.41 -0.52 -10.19
CA HIS A 16 -1.27 0.22 -8.94
C HIS A 16 -2.48 0.05 -8.04
N VAL A 17 -2.22 0.11 -6.73
CA VAL A 17 -3.27 0.17 -5.72
C VAL A 17 -3.03 1.43 -4.89
N LEU A 18 -4.02 2.34 -4.90
CA LEU A 18 -3.97 3.56 -4.09
C LEU A 18 -4.79 3.34 -2.84
N PHE A 19 -4.14 3.42 -1.68
CA PHE A 19 -4.81 3.36 -0.38
C PHE A 19 -5.08 4.77 0.11
N ILE A 20 -6.31 5.03 0.52
CA ILE A 20 -6.76 6.32 1.06
C ILE A 20 -7.24 6.11 2.47
N SER A 21 -6.69 6.89 3.40
CA SER A 21 -6.98 6.82 4.83
C SER A 21 -8.03 7.86 5.24
N TYR A 22 -8.70 7.63 6.37
CA TYR A 22 -9.69 8.57 6.90
C TYR A 22 -9.11 9.94 7.26
N ASP A 23 -7.82 10.01 7.59
CA ASP A 23 -7.13 11.27 7.91
C ASP A 23 -6.58 12.01 6.68
N GLY A 24 -6.88 11.51 5.47
CA GLY A 24 -6.41 12.10 4.22
C GLY A 24 -5.07 11.57 3.72
N TYR A 25 -4.38 10.72 4.49
CA TYR A 25 -3.14 10.11 4.05
C TYR A 25 -3.39 9.19 2.85
N THR A 26 -2.47 9.21 1.88
CA THR A 26 -2.54 8.33 0.71
C THR A 26 -1.18 7.71 0.45
N THR A 27 -1.18 6.48 -0.09
CA THR A 27 0.03 5.85 -0.59
C THR A 27 -0.30 4.97 -1.79
N ASN A 28 0.59 4.96 -2.77
CA ASN A 28 0.48 4.10 -3.94
C ASN A 28 1.38 2.88 -3.74
N VAL A 29 0.84 1.70 -4.02
CA VAL A 29 1.59 0.44 -3.91
C VAL A 29 1.53 -0.29 -5.24
N PRO A 30 2.67 -0.75 -5.78
CA PRO A 30 2.65 -1.63 -6.95
C PRO A 30 1.80 -2.87 -6.68
N ILE A 31 1.01 -3.29 -7.67
CA ILE A 31 0.05 -4.37 -7.47
C ILE A 31 0.71 -5.70 -7.08
N GLU A 32 1.93 -5.96 -7.53
CA GLU A 32 2.66 -7.19 -7.16
C GLU A 32 2.88 -7.28 -5.65
N ALA A 33 3.13 -6.14 -5.00
CA ALA A 33 3.32 -6.12 -3.55
C ALA A 33 2.03 -6.43 -2.81
N VAL A 34 0.90 -5.99 -3.34
CA VAL A 34 -0.42 -6.26 -2.76
C VAL A 34 -0.81 -7.73 -2.95
N PHE A 35 -0.43 -8.34 -4.08
CA PHE A 35 -0.66 -9.77 -4.35
C PHE A 35 0.22 -10.70 -3.53
N SER A 36 1.23 -10.19 -2.85
CA SER A 36 2.11 -11.01 -2.02
C SER A 36 1.31 -11.73 -0.92
N LYS A 37 1.66 -12.99 -0.66
CA LYS A 37 1.05 -13.78 0.40
C LYS A 37 1.25 -13.18 1.79
N GLN A 38 2.28 -12.36 1.97
CA GLN A 38 2.60 -11.72 3.24
C GLN A 38 1.80 -10.44 3.48
N SER A 39 1.21 -9.86 2.43
CA SER A 39 0.43 -8.64 2.54
C SER A 39 -0.98 -8.93 3.04
N LEU A 40 -1.46 -8.10 3.96
CA LEU A 40 -2.80 -8.29 4.55
C LEU A 40 -3.45 -6.96 4.95
N LEU A 41 -4.77 -7.04 5.14
CA LEU A 41 -5.55 -6.00 5.80
C LEU A 41 -5.81 -6.47 7.23
N ALA A 42 -5.29 -5.75 8.21
CA ALA A 42 -5.45 -6.10 9.61
C ALA A 42 -6.67 -5.40 10.20
N THR A 43 -7.56 -6.18 10.84
CA THR A 43 -8.77 -5.68 11.49
C THR A 43 -8.81 -6.00 12.97
N SER A 44 -7.89 -6.82 13.46
CA SER A 44 -7.83 -7.23 14.87
C SER A 44 -6.40 -7.39 15.33
N LEU A 45 -6.22 -7.30 16.64
CA LEU A 45 -4.95 -7.54 17.33
C LEU A 45 -5.27 -8.35 18.58
N ASP A 46 -4.62 -9.52 18.70
CA ASP A 46 -4.81 -10.43 19.84
C ASP A 46 -6.29 -10.75 20.11
N GLY A 47 -7.07 -10.96 19.04
CA GLY A 47 -8.48 -11.33 19.14
C GLY A 47 -9.45 -10.18 19.37
N GLU A 48 -8.95 -8.95 19.53
CA GLU A 48 -9.78 -7.75 19.75
C GLU A 48 -9.76 -6.85 18.52
N PRO A 49 -10.78 -6.00 18.32
CA PRO A 49 -10.76 -5.02 17.24
C PRO A 49 -9.49 -4.17 17.29
N LEU A 50 -8.92 -3.89 16.13
CA LEU A 50 -7.67 -3.12 16.03
C LEU A 50 -7.85 -1.70 16.58
N PRO A 51 -7.10 -1.32 17.65
CA PRO A 51 -7.22 0.04 18.22
C PRO A 51 -6.77 1.10 17.23
N THR A 52 -7.33 2.30 17.35
CA THR A 52 -6.95 3.46 16.52
C THR A 52 -5.47 3.76 16.59
N LYS A 53 -4.85 3.65 17.75
CA LYS A 53 -3.41 3.92 17.93
C LYS A 53 -2.52 2.98 17.13
N TYR A 54 -3.04 1.81 16.73
CA TYR A 54 -2.31 0.84 15.89
C TYR A 54 -2.80 0.85 14.44
N GLY A 55 -3.68 1.78 14.08
CA GLY A 55 -4.14 1.96 12.71
C GLY A 55 -5.55 1.46 12.42
N GLY A 56 -6.33 1.11 13.47
CA GLY A 56 -7.70 0.65 13.28
C GLY A 56 -8.65 1.73 12.76
N PRO A 57 -9.80 1.29 12.25
CA PRO A 57 -10.35 -0.07 12.29
C PRO A 57 -9.74 -1.05 11.30
N VAL A 58 -9.16 -0.55 10.20
CA VAL A 58 -8.49 -1.40 9.19
C VAL A 58 -7.18 -0.74 8.79
N ARG A 59 -6.11 -1.53 8.76
CA ARG A 59 -4.83 -1.06 8.26
C ARG A 59 -4.23 -2.04 7.26
N VAL A 60 -3.39 -1.50 6.37
CA VAL A 60 -2.59 -2.31 5.46
C VAL A 60 -1.31 -2.75 6.18
N VAL A 61 -0.90 -3.99 5.95
CA VAL A 61 0.39 -4.49 6.39
C VAL A 61 1.10 -5.12 5.20
N ILE A 62 2.20 -4.51 4.78
CA ILE A 62 3.06 -5.00 3.70
C ILE A 62 4.46 -5.13 4.28
N PRO A 63 4.80 -6.27 4.90
CA PRO A 63 6.01 -6.39 5.70
C PRO A 63 7.32 -6.30 4.89
N HIS A 64 7.26 -6.54 3.59
CA HIS A 64 8.44 -6.50 2.73
C HIS A 64 8.73 -5.13 2.10
N LEU A 65 7.92 -4.11 2.43
CA LEU A 65 8.15 -2.73 1.99
C LEU A 65 8.36 -1.81 3.19
N TYR A 66 8.90 -0.63 2.94
CA TYR A 66 9.02 0.39 3.98
C TYR A 66 7.66 0.71 4.61
N ALA A 67 7.67 1.08 5.88
CA ALA A 67 6.46 1.20 6.71
C ALA A 67 5.42 2.19 6.18
N TRP A 68 5.83 3.25 5.47
CA TRP A 68 4.85 4.23 4.96
C TRP A 68 3.90 3.64 3.90
N LYS A 69 4.24 2.49 3.32
CA LYS A 69 3.37 1.75 2.40
C LYS A 69 2.24 1.00 3.14
N SER A 70 2.38 0.80 4.43
CA SER A 70 1.38 0.12 5.27
C SER A 70 0.43 1.14 5.89
N ALA A 71 -0.48 1.68 5.07
CA ALA A 71 -1.38 2.75 5.47
C ALA A 71 -2.35 2.33 6.57
N LYS A 72 -2.61 3.25 7.51
CA LYS A 72 -3.53 3.07 8.62
C LYS A 72 -4.89 3.70 8.31
N TYR A 73 -5.91 3.35 9.05
CA TYR A 73 -7.24 3.97 8.99
C TYR A 73 -7.82 3.95 7.58
N ILE A 74 -7.83 2.78 6.93
CA ILE A 74 -8.23 2.67 5.52
C ILE A 74 -9.70 3.02 5.32
N LYS A 75 -9.93 3.95 4.40
CA LYS A 75 -11.25 4.39 3.97
C LYS A 75 -11.59 3.84 2.59
N GLU A 76 -10.64 3.90 1.65
CA GLU A 76 -10.86 3.48 0.27
C GLU A 76 -9.61 2.78 -0.28
N ILE A 77 -9.85 1.85 -1.20
CA ILE A 77 -8.81 1.12 -1.93
C ILE A 77 -9.15 1.25 -3.41
N HIS A 78 -8.28 1.91 -4.18
CA HIS A 78 -8.48 2.12 -5.60
C HIS A 78 -7.50 1.28 -6.41
N PHE A 79 -8.01 0.45 -7.31
CA PHE A 79 -7.21 -0.31 -8.27
C PHE A 79 -7.14 0.49 -9.56
N THR A 80 -5.93 0.86 -10.01
CA THR A 80 -5.78 1.75 -11.15
C THR A 80 -4.72 1.26 -12.13
N ASP A 81 -4.85 1.67 -13.39
CA ASP A 81 -3.84 1.49 -14.42
C ASP A 81 -2.89 2.69 -14.53
N HIS A 82 -3.14 3.74 -13.74
CA HIS A 82 -2.35 4.96 -13.71
C HIS A 82 -1.65 5.14 -12.37
N LEU A 83 -0.45 5.69 -12.38
CA LEU A 83 0.26 6.05 -11.16
C LEU A 83 -0.36 7.30 -10.54
N HIS A 84 -0.81 7.16 -9.29
CA HIS A 84 -1.27 8.26 -8.45
C HIS A 84 -0.35 8.35 -7.26
N LEU A 85 0.57 9.32 -7.25
CA LEU A 85 1.52 9.46 -6.15
C LEU A 85 0.80 9.81 -4.86
N GLY A 86 1.11 9.08 -3.78
CA GLY A 86 0.57 9.37 -2.46
C GLY A 86 1.34 10.46 -1.73
N TYR A 87 1.04 10.60 -0.43
CA TYR A 87 1.60 11.66 0.40
C TYR A 87 3.12 11.72 0.37
N TRP A 88 3.80 10.62 0.68
CA TRP A 88 5.27 10.59 0.75
C TRP A 88 5.91 10.51 -0.64
N GLU A 89 5.29 9.79 -1.59
CA GLU A 89 5.80 9.68 -2.94
C GLU A 89 5.86 11.04 -3.65
N LYS A 90 4.90 11.92 -3.39
CA LYS A 90 4.92 13.31 -3.89
C LYS A 90 6.06 14.14 -3.29
N ARG A 91 6.60 13.69 -2.17
CA ARG A 91 7.68 14.37 -1.44
C ARG A 91 9.04 13.75 -1.67
N GLY A 92 9.17 12.93 -2.72
CA GLY A 92 10.46 12.35 -3.13
C GLY A 92 10.76 10.97 -2.58
N TYR A 93 9.82 10.35 -1.86
CA TYR A 93 9.99 8.97 -1.43
C TYR A 93 9.66 7.99 -2.55
N SER A 94 10.29 6.81 -2.49
CA SER A 94 10.17 5.80 -3.53
C SER A 94 8.76 5.21 -3.63
N ASN A 95 8.26 4.98 -4.84
CA ASN A 95 7.01 4.26 -5.03
C ASN A 95 7.18 2.74 -4.82
N THR A 96 8.35 2.19 -5.11
CA THR A 96 8.61 0.75 -4.97
C THR A 96 9.02 0.36 -3.55
N ALA A 97 9.69 1.24 -2.83
CA ALA A 97 9.92 1.21 -1.38
C ALA A 97 10.42 -0.13 -0.81
N ASP A 98 11.32 -0.82 -1.53
CA ASP A 98 11.91 -2.08 -1.07
C ASP A 98 13.10 -1.79 -0.14
N PRO A 99 13.02 -2.13 1.17
CA PRO A 99 14.12 -1.85 2.12
C PRO A 99 15.37 -2.68 1.84
N TRP A 100 15.24 -3.87 1.28
CA TRP A 100 16.37 -4.74 0.95
C TRP A 100 17.20 -4.21 -0.21
N ARG A 101 16.59 -3.35 -1.05
CA ARG A 101 17.23 -2.63 -2.15
C ARG A 101 17.53 -1.18 -1.78
N GLU A 102 17.26 -0.79 -0.54
CA GLU A 102 17.42 0.58 -0.04
C GLU A 102 16.65 1.62 -0.87
N GLU A 103 15.46 1.26 -1.35
CA GLU A 103 14.60 2.12 -2.15
C GLU A 103 13.77 3.07 -1.29
N ARG A 104 14.44 3.93 -0.54
CA ARG A 104 13.75 4.91 0.30
C ARG A 104 13.32 6.14 -0.48
N PHE A 105 14.20 6.64 -1.35
CA PHE A 105 13.97 7.87 -2.11
C PHE A 105 13.86 7.56 -3.60
N ILE A 106 13.33 8.56 -4.35
CA ILE A 106 13.05 8.43 -5.78
C ILE A 106 14.30 8.02 -6.61
N ASP A 107 15.48 8.46 -6.22
CA ASP A 107 16.74 8.14 -6.92
C ASP A 107 17.13 6.67 -6.82
N LYS A 108 16.53 5.92 -5.90
CA LYS A 108 16.73 4.48 -5.72
C LYS A 108 15.56 3.65 -6.19
N GLU A 109 14.51 4.30 -6.68
CA GLU A 109 13.31 3.63 -7.16
C GLU A 109 13.61 2.75 -8.37
N VAL A 110 12.82 1.69 -8.55
CA VAL A 110 12.90 0.85 -9.74
C VAL A 110 12.67 1.72 -10.98
N PRO A 111 13.58 1.69 -11.98
CA PRO A 111 13.42 2.52 -13.19
C PRO A 111 12.09 2.27 -13.89
N GLY A 112 11.49 3.34 -14.41
CA GLY A 112 10.25 3.28 -15.19
C GLY A 112 8.96 3.36 -14.41
N TRP A 113 8.99 3.33 -13.06
CA TRP A 113 7.77 3.35 -12.26
C TRP A 113 6.98 4.67 -12.36
N ARG A 114 7.66 5.76 -12.72
CA ARG A 114 7.02 7.09 -12.84
C ARG A 114 6.87 7.57 -14.28
N ASP A 115 7.24 6.74 -15.23
CA ASP A 115 7.21 7.10 -16.66
C ASP A 115 5.83 6.90 -17.32
#